data_ef821b7d56a9ccf414102caa79ecfc9e
#
_entry.id   ef821b7d56a9ccf414102caa79ecfc9e
#
_cell.length_a   1.000
_cell.length_b   1.000
_cell.length_c   1.000
_cell.angle_alpha   90.00
_cell.angle_beta   90.00
_cell.angle_gamma   90.00
#
_symmetry.space_group_name_H-M   'P 1'
#
loop_
_entity.id
_entity.type
_entity.pdbx_description
1 polymer ?
#
loop_
_entity_poly.entity_id
_entity_poly.type
_entity_poly.pdbx_seq_one_letter_code
_entity_poly.pdbx_strand_id
1 'polypeptide(L)'
;MRRLIIRPGALGDLIVSLPALECLRTSYTEVWTRSAHLPLIRFAERTRAIASTGLDLAGVTEAPAELWGALRGFDSIVSWYGTNRPEFRELVRSLGLPITFLPALPRDGTMHAVEFYKAQAFEITGKRGSRFPRLPVPSADRSLAAIHPFASSGAKRAPFDLFRQIARRLSERMPVRWLRGPEETLPVDISGEIITDLYELGKFLSHARIYVGNDSGVTHLAAAVGTPVMAFFRTTNPRVWAPRGVSVDVVRMRPVEVPGTHSS
;
A
#
# COMPACT_ATOMS: atom_id res chain seq x y z
N MET A 1 -15.81 -22.56 3.43
CA MET A 1 -14.34 -22.48 3.60
C MET A 1 -13.99 -21.19 4.32
N ARG A 2 -13.24 -21.27 5.41
CA ARG A 2 -12.74 -20.14 6.20
C ARG A 2 -11.29 -19.87 5.78
N ARG A 3 -11.02 -18.68 5.29
CA ARG A 3 -9.65 -18.30 4.88
C ARG A 3 -9.13 -17.13 5.67
N LEU A 4 -7.89 -17.25 6.13
CA LEU A 4 -7.11 -16.14 6.65
C LEU A 4 -6.14 -15.64 5.57
N ILE A 5 -6.05 -14.32 5.43
CA ILE A 5 -5.08 -13.63 4.58
C ILE A 5 -4.17 -12.81 5.48
N ILE A 6 -2.85 -13.04 5.44
CA ILE A 6 -1.87 -12.30 6.23
C ILE A 6 -1.05 -11.42 5.29
N ARG A 7 -1.31 -10.11 5.33
CA ARG A 7 -0.69 -9.13 4.42
C ARG A 7 -0.10 -7.94 5.19
N PRO A 8 1.13 -8.08 5.72
CA PRO A 8 1.90 -6.95 6.25
C PRO A 8 2.44 -6.07 5.11
N GLY A 9 3.24 -5.10 5.45
CA GLY A 9 3.94 -4.26 4.48
C GLY A 9 3.56 -2.80 4.62
N ALA A 10 4.09 -1.96 3.73
CA ALA A 10 3.75 -0.55 3.65
C ALA A 10 2.37 -0.33 3.00
N LEU A 11 1.83 0.89 3.08
CA LEU A 11 0.53 1.23 2.48
C LEU A 11 0.49 0.94 0.98
N GLY A 12 1.56 1.31 0.24
CA GLY A 12 1.65 1.02 -1.20
C GLY A 12 1.58 -0.48 -1.48
N ASP A 13 2.28 -1.31 -0.69
CA ASP A 13 2.27 -2.77 -0.83
C ASP A 13 0.87 -3.36 -0.63
N LEU A 14 0.12 -2.85 0.34
CA LEU A 14 -1.25 -3.27 0.55
C LEU A 14 -2.12 -2.91 -0.66
N ILE A 15 -2.07 -1.63 -1.08
CA ILE A 15 -2.91 -1.14 -2.18
C ILE A 15 -2.67 -1.93 -3.47
N VAL A 16 -1.41 -2.13 -3.88
CA VAL A 16 -1.12 -2.87 -5.12
C VAL A 16 -1.53 -4.35 -5.03
N SER A 17 -1.69 -4.90 -3.83
CA SER A 17 -2.15 -6.28 -3.64
C SER A 17 -3.68 -6.43 -3.55
N LEU A 18 -4.47 -5.35 -3.42
CA LEU A 18 -5.93 -5.45 -3.27
C LEU A 18 -6.62 -6.34 -4.32
N PRO A 19 -6.30 -6.27 -5.62
CA PRO A 19 -6.91 -7.16 -6.61
C PRO A 19 -6.68 -8.64 -6.34
N ALA A 20 -5.51 -8.98 -5.78
CA ALA A 20 -5.19 -10.34 -5.38
C ALA A 20 -5.92 -10.76 -4.10
N LEU A 21 -5.97 -9.88 -3.11
CA LEU A 21 -6.67 -10.14 -1.85
C LEU A 21 -8.16 -10.40 -2.08
N GLU A 22 -8.80 -9.64 -2.98
CA GLU A 22 -10.20 -9.83 -3.37
C GLU A 22 -10.43 -11.18 -4.07
N CYS A 23 -9.48 -11.65 -4.90
CA CYS A 23 -9.57 -12.98 -5.52
C CYS A 23 -9.53 -14.11 -4.50
N LEU A 24 -8.82 -13.91 -3.39
CA LEU A 24 -8.69 -14.89 -2.32
C LEU A 24 -9.93 -15.01 -1.43
N ARG A 25 -10.96 -14.18 -1.62
CA ARG A 25 -12.20 -14.25 -0.84
C ARG A 25 -12.90 -15.60 -0.94
N THR A 26 -13.46 -16.01 0.19
CA THR A 26 -14.26 -17.24 0.34
C THR A 26 -15.58 -16.90 1.07
N SER A 27 -16.30 -17.92 1.55
CA SER A 27 -17.52 -17.72 2.34
C SER A 27 -17.27 -17.04 3.69
N TYR A 28 -16.06 -17.14 4.23
CA TYR A 28 -15.57 -16.36 5.37
C TYR A 28 -14.10 -16.03 5.16
N THR A 29 -13.79 -14.76 5.14
CA THR A 29 -12.43 -14.25 4.96
C THR A 29 -12.05 -13.32 6.11
N GLU A 30 -10.95 -13.62 6.76
CA GLU A 30 -10.34 -12.74 7.75
C GLU A 30 -9.01 -12.19 7.18
N VAL A 31 -8.70 -10.91 7.43
CA VAL A 31 -7.44 -10.30 6.98
C VAL A 31 -6.67 -9.77 8.18
N TRP A 32 -5.41 -10.21 8.30
CA TRP A 32 -4.47 -9.66 9.27
C TRP A 32 -3.48 -8.75 8.55
N THR A 33 -3.42 -7.50 8.97
CA THR A 33 -2.55 -6.48 8.38
C THR A 33 -2.09 -5.48 9.45
N ARG A 34 -1.40 -4.40 9.08
CA ARG A 34 -1.03 -3.34 10.02
C ARG A 34 -2.28 -2.62 10.53
N SER A 35 -2.24 -2.14 11.78
CA SER A 35 -3.37 -1.43 12.40
C SER A 35 -3.88 -0.25 11.55
N ALA A 36 -2.98 0.57 11.05
CA ALA A 36 -3.34 1.71 10.19
C ALA A 36 -4.03 1.32 8.88
N HIS A 37 -3.88 0.07 8.43
CA HIS A 37 -4.46 -0.41 7.16
C HIS A 37 -5.85 -1.04 7.31
N LEU A 38 -6.28 -1.35 8.53
CA LEU A 38 -7.56 -2.02 8.77
C LEU A 38 -8.75 -1.31 8.12
N PRO A 39 -8.86 0.04 8.15
CA PRO A 39 -9.98 0.75 7.53
C PRO A 39 -10.10 0.54 6.02
N LEU A 40 -9.01 0.14 5.34
CA LEU A 40 -8.98 -0.07 3.89
C LEU A 40 -9.50 -1.45 3.47
N ILE A 41 -9.59 -2.41 4.39
CA ILE A 41 -10.04 -3.77 4.10
C ILE A 41 -11.56 -3.83 4.25
N ARG A 42 -12.27 -3.53 3.17
CA ARG A 42 -13.74 -3.42 3.15
C ARG A 42 -14.46 -4.67 2.65
N PHE A 43 -13.71 -5.68 2.21
CA PHE A 43 -14.23 -6.89 1.58
C PHE A 43 -14.22 -8.13 2.49
N ALA A 44 -13.55 -8.06 3.64
CA ALA A 44 -13.41 -9.18 4.57
C ALA A 44 -14.46 -9.10 5.69
N GLU A 45 -14.88 -10.26 6.19
CA GLU A 45 -15.83 -10.38 7.31
C GLU A 45 -15.20 -9.95 8.63
N ARG A 46 -13.87 -10.09 8.75
CA ARG A 46 -13.12 -9.67 9.94
C ARG A 46 -11.72 -9.18 9.57
N THR A 47 -11.24 -8.22 10.35
CA THR A 47 -9.85 -7.72 10.23
C THR A 47 -9.19 -7.66 11.59
N ARG A 48 -7.86 -7.91 11.63
CA ARG A 48 -7.05 -7.75 12.86
C ARG A 48 -5.72 -7.06 12.55
N ALA A 49 -5.22 -6.31 13.51
CA ALA A 49 -3.84 -5.84 13.48
C ALA A 49 -2.90 -7.02 13.78
N ILE A 50 -1.89 -7.25 12.93
CA ILE A 50 -0.90 -8.34 13.15
C ILE A 50 -0.24 -8.19 14.52
N ALA A 51 0.12 -6.98 14.92
CA ALA A 51 0.76 -6.72 16.22
C ALA A 51 -0.09 -7.15 17.44
N SER A 52 -1.41 -7.28 17.28
CA SER A 52 -2.29 -7.73 18.36
C SER A 52 -2.45 -9.26 18.43
N THR A 53 -1.83 -10.00 17.51
CA THR A 53 -2.00 -11.45 17.39
C THR A 53 -0.84 -12.26 17.98
N GLY A 54 0.30 -11.60 18.24
CA GLY A 54 1.54 -12.30 18.65
C GLY A 54 2.24 -13.05 17.51
N LEU A 55 1.79 -12.88 16.26
CA LEU A 55 2.37 -13.58 15.10
C LEU A 55 3.83 -13.18 14.85
N ASP A 56 4.22 -11.98 15.22
CA ASP A 56 5.59 -11.46 15.13
C ASP A 56 6.56 -12.15 16.09
N LEU A 57 6.06 -12.70 17.21
CA LEU A 57 6.84 -13.46 18.19
C LEU A 57 7.09 -14.90 17.73
N ALA A 58 6.20 -15.45 16.90
CA ALA A 58 6.25 -16.85 16.47
C ALA A 58 7.59 -17.19 15.76
N GLY A 59 8.29 -18.20 16.25
CA GLY A 59 9.60 -18.65 15.74
C GLY A 59 10.77 -17.77 16.21
N VAL A 60 10.58 -16.85 17.17
CA VAL A 60 11.64 -16.06 17.83
C VAL A 60 11.59 -16.32 19.33
N THR A 61 10.38 -16.25 19.90
CA THR A 61 10.07 -16.55 21.29
C THR A 61 8.83 -17.42 21.35
N GLU A 62 8.40 -17.78 22.56
CA GLU A 62 7.15 -18.46 22.77
C GLU A 62 5.97 -17.55 22.39
N ALA A 63 5.25 -17.93 21.33
CA ALA A 63 4.06 -17.20 20.90
C ALA A 63 2.85 -17.60 21.76
N PRO A 64 1.86 -16.72 21.96
CA PRO A 64 0.66 -17.01 22.74
C PRO A 64 -0.07 -18.27 22.24
N ALA A 65 -0.53 -19.13 23.15
CA ALA A 65 -1.25 -20.35 22.80
C ALA A 65 -2.54 -20.07 22.00
N GLU A 66 -3.18 -18.93 22.27
CA GLU A 66 -4.37 -18.44 21.59
C GLU A 66 -4.11 -18.18 20.10
N LEU A 67 -2.88 -17.81 19.71
CA LEU A 67 -2.51 -17.64 18.31
C LEU A 67 -2.68 -18.96 17.55
N TRP A 68 -2.14 -20.06 18.09
CA TRP A 68 -2.19 -21.36 17.43
C TRP A 68 -3.61 -21.89 17.34
N GLY A 69 -4.41 -21.68 18.39
CA GLY A 69 -5.84 -22.01 18.40
C GLY A 69 -6.60 -21.23 17.32
N ALA A 70 -6.33 -19.93 17.19
CA ALA A 70 -6.94 -19.09 16.16
C ALA A 70 -6.55 -19.55 14.75
N LEU A 71 -5.27 -19.89 14.50
CA LEU A 71 -4.79 -20.31 13.17
C LEU A 71 -5.38 -21.68 12.76
N ARG A 72 -5.56 -22.60 13.70
CA ARG A 72 -6.22 -23.91 13.44
C ARG A 72 -7.69 -23.78 13.05
N GLY A 73 -8.33 -22.65 13.36
CA GLY A 73 -9.73 -22.37 13.00
C GLY A 73 -9.96 -22.03 11.53
N PHE A 74 -8.92 -22.00 10.70
CA PHE A 74 -9.03 -21.71 9.27
C PHE A 74 -8.73 -22.94 8.41
N ASP A 75 -9.51 -23.12 7.34
CA ASP A 75 -9.30 -24.20 6.36
C ASP A 75 -8.12 -23.89 5.44
N SER A 76 -7.77 -22.59 5.27
CA SER A 76 -6.69 -22.13 4.41
C SER A 76 -6.14 -20.80 4.93
N ILE A 77 -4.82 -20.69 4.97
CA ILE A 77 -4.12 -19.45 5.34
C ILE A 77 -3.18 -19.07 4.20
N VAL A 78 -3.32 -17.87 3.66
CA VAL A 78 -2.42 -17.33 2.63
C VAL A 78 -1.61 -16.20 3.24
N SER A 79 -0.28 -16.35 3.24
CA SER A 79 0.61 -15.46 3.98
C SER A 79 1.74 -14.90 3.13
N TRP A 80 1.84 -13.58 3.08
CA TRP A 80 3.04 -12.85 2.64
C TRP A 80 3.98 -12.52 3.81
N TYR A 81 3.62 -12.94 5.02
CA TYR A 81 4.45 -12.84 6.20
C TYR A 81 5.18 -14.15 6.45
N GLY A 82 6.43 -14.07 6.91
CA GLY A 82 7.22 -15.23 7.32
C GLY A 82 7.86 -16.04 6.18
N THR A 83 7.69 -15.66 4.92
CA THR A 83 8.28 -16.35 3.75
C THR A 83 9.80 -16.51 3.86
N ASN A 84 10.48 -15.51 4.41
CA ASN A 84 11.93 -15.49 4.59
C ASN A 84 12.36 -15.78 6.04
N ARG A 85 11.52 -16.50 6.81
CA ARG A 85 11.77 -16.89 8.22
C ARG A 85 11.76 -18.42 8.32
N PRO A 86 12.92 -19.09 8.17
CA PRO A 86 12.99 -20.56 8.17
C PRO A 86 12.41 -21.20 9.43
N GLU A 87 12.73 -20.65 10.60
CA GLU A 87 12.29 -21.16 11.91
C GLU A 87 10.76 -21.08 12.04
N PHE A 88 10.16 -19.98 11.59
CA PHE A 88 8.71 -19.84 11.57
C PHE A 88 8.04 -20.83 10.61
N ARG A 89 8.63 -21.04 9.43
CA ARG A 89 8.10 -22.02 8.46
C ARG A 89 8.19 -23.45 8.98
N GLU A 90 9.28 -23.79 9.67
CA GLU A 90 9.44 -25.13 10.30
C GLU A 90 8.42 -25.32 11.42
N LEU A 91 8.23 -24.31 12.29
CA LEU A 91 7.22 -24.35 13.34
C LEU A 91 5.81 -24.53 12.76
N VAL A 92 5.45 -23.78 11.72
CA VAL A 92 4.16 -23.91 11.03
C VAL A 92 3.97 -25.33 10.49
N ARG A 93 5.01 -25.93 9.90
CA ARG A 93 4.98 -27.30 9.36
C ARG A 93 4.79 -28.33 10.49
N SER A 94 5.53 -28.20 11.60
CA SER A 94 5.42 -29.13 12.76
C SER A 94 4.03 -29.05 13.40
N LEU A 95 3.36 -27.91 13.36
CA LEU A 95 2.00 -27.73 13.88
C LEU A 95 0.90 -28.16 12.89
N GLY A 96 1.25 -28.56 11.67
CA GLY A 96 0.29 -28.97 10.64
C GLY A 96 -0.65 -27.87 10.19
N LEU A 97 -0.24 -26.60 10.26
CA LEU A 97 -1.09 -25.45 9.90
C LEU A 97 -1.22 -25.31 8.37
N PRO A 98 -2.41 -25.02 7.84
CA PRO A 98 -2.68 -24.94 6.40
C PRO A 98 -2.20 -23.60 5.79
N ILE A 99 -0.91 -23.25 5.99
CA ILE A 99 -0.34 -21.98 5.53
C ILE A 99 0.37 -22.14 4.19
N THR A 100 -0.07 -21.37 3.19
CA THR A 100 0.64 -21.17 1.94
C THR A 100 1.45 -19.87 2.04
N PHE A 101 2.79 -19.98 2.00
CA PHE A 101 3.68 -18.83 2.02
C PHE A 101 3.93 -18.30 0.61
N LEU A 102 3.75 -17.02 0.41
CA LEU A 102 3.92 -16.34 -0.86
C LEU A 102 5.07 -15.32 -0.79
N PRO A 103 5.88 -15.17 -1.85
CA PRO A 103 6.88 -14.11 -1.94
C PRO A 103 6.25 -12.72 -1.77
N ALA A 104 6.82 -11.91 -0.87
CA ALA A 104 6.25 -10.63 -0.48
C ALA A 104 6.52 -9.50 -1.50
N LEU A 105 7.55 -9.63 -2.34
CA LEU A 105 7.98 -8.61 -3.31
C LEU A 105 8.36 -9.26 -4.65
N PRO A 106 8.09 -8.60 -5.80
CA PRO A 106 8.62 -9.04 -7.08
C PRO A 106 10.15 -8.96 -7.10
N ARG A 107 10.81 -10.01 -7.58
CA ARG A 107 12.29 -10.19 -7.45
C ARG A 107 13.10 -9.54 -8.57
N ASP A 108 12.59 -9.55 -9.79
CA ASP A 108 13.38 -9.32 -11.00
C ASP A 108 13.11 -7.98 -11.70
N GLY A 109 12.20 -7.18 -11.17
CA GLY A 109 11.84 -5.88 -11.76
C GLY A 109 11.18 -5.95 -13.14
N THR A 110 10.82 -7.14 -13.63
CA THR A 110 10.23 -7.35 -14.97
C THR A 110 8.71 -7.23 -14.94
N MET A 111 8.08 -7.63 -13.83
CA MET A 111 6.64 -7.66 -13.67
C MET A 111 6.16 -6.54 -12.75
N HIS A 112 5.05 -5.90 -13.10
CA HIS A 112 4.41 -4.93 -12.24
C HIS A 112 3.84 -5.59 -10.96
N ALA A 113 4.00 -4.95 -9.80
CA ALA A 113 3.60 -5.50 -8.51
C ALA A 113 2.13 -5.98 -8.46
N VAL A 114 1.20 -5.26 -9.09
CA VAL A 114 -0.20 -5.68 -9.20
C VAL A 114 -0.32 -7.05 -9.91
N GLU A 115 0.38 -7.23 -11.03
CA GLU A 115 0.33 -8.50 -11.79
C GLU A 115 1.02 -9.63 -11.03
N PHE A 116 2.12 -9.32 -10.33
CA PHE A 116 2.82 -10.27 -9.47
C PHE A 116 1.90 -10.86 -8.39
N TYR A 117 1.16 -10.02 -7.65
CA TYR A 117 0.24 -10.52 -6.62
C TYR A 117 -0.97 -11.21 -7.24
N LYS A 118 -1.51 -10.73 -8.37
CA LYS A 118 -2.61 -11.38 -9.08
C LYS A 118 -2.24 -12.78 -9.56
N ALA A 119 -1.02 -12.97 -10.07
CA ALA A 119 -0.54 -14.28 -10.49
C ALA A 119 -0.52 -15.26 -9.31
N GLN A 120 -0.03 -14.85 -8.15
CA GLN A 120 -0.03 -15.68 -6.94
C GLN A 120 -1.45 -16.06 -6.49
N ALA A 121 -2.39 -15.12 -6.52
CA ALA A 121 -3.78 -15.40 -6.16
C ALA A 121 -4.46 -16.32 -7.20
N PHE A 122 -4.11 -16.18 -8.47
CA PHE A 122 -4.62 -17.04 -9.54
C PHE A 122 -4.20 -18.50 -9.36
N GLU A 123 -2.94 -18.77 -9.00
CA GLU A 123 -2.45 -20.12 -8.71
C GLU A 123 -3.24 -20.80 -7.56
N ILE A 124 -3.75 -20.03 -6.61
CA ILE A 124 -4.52 -20.57 -5.48
C ILE A 124 -6.00 -20.74 -5.82
N THR A 125 -6.57 -19.86 -6.65
CA THR A 125 -8.02 -19.74 -6.78
C THR A 125 -8.56 -19.97 -8.18
N GLY A 126 -7.72 -19.89 -9.22
CA GLY A 126 -8.12 -19.82 -10.63
C GLY A 126 -8.86 -18.53 -11.01
N LYS A 127 -9.01 -17.56 -10.07
CA LYS A 127 -9.75 -16.32 -10.31
C LYS A 127 -8.83 -15.23 -10.84
N ARG A 128 -9.31 -14.47 -11.84
CA ARG A 128 -8.60 -13.29 -12.34
C ARG A 128 -9.04 -12.05 -11.59
N GLY A 129 -8.09 -11.33 -10.97
CA GLY A 129 -8.32 -10.08 -10.28
C GLY A 129 -8.60 -8.90 -11.22
N SER A 130 -9.12 -7.83 -10.66
CA SER A 130 -9.36 -6.57 -11.36
C SER A 130 -8.06 -6.02 -11.98
N ARG A 131 -8.22 -5.16 -13.02
CA ARG A 131 -7.07 -4.59 -13.75
C ARG A 131 -6.19 -3.71 -12.86
N PHE A 132 -6.81 -2.98 -11.93
CA PHE A 132 -6.12 -2.12 -10.98
C PHE A 132 -6.77 -2.19 -9.61
N PRO A 133 -6.00 -1.80 -8.55
CA PRO A 133 -6.53 -1.67 -7.20
C PRO A 133 -7.73 -0.72 -7.17
N ARG A 134 -8.75 -1.07 -6.40
CA ARG A 134 -9.91 -0.22 -6.16
C ARG A 134 -10.23 -0.19 -4.67
N LEU A 135 -10.42 1.02 -4.15
CA LEU A 135 -10.99 1.22 -2.84
C LEU A 135 -12.34 1.92 -3.03
N PRO A 136 -13.44 1.23 -2.76
CA PRO A 136 -14.77 1.85 -2.84
C PRO A 136 -14.90 2.96 -1.80
N VAL A 137 -15.17 4.18 -2.28
CA VAL A 137 -15.52 5.35 -1.47
C VAL A 137 -16.78 5.98 -2.06
N PRO A 138 -17.55 6.76 -1.28
CA PRO A 138 -18.70 7.51 -1.81
C PRO A 138 -18.29 8.38 -3.00
N SER A 139 -19.20 8.55 -3.95
CA SER A 139 -19.01 9.49 -5.07
C SER A 139 -18.86 10.91 -4.53
N ALA A 140 -17.94 11.68 -5.13
CA ALA A 140 -17.63 13.04 -4.70
C ALA A 140 -17.48 13.98 -5.90
N ASP A 141 -17.84 15.25 -5.68
CA ASP A 141 -17.56 16.32 -6.62
C ASP A 141 -16.06 16.64 -6.59
N ARG A 142 -15.44 16.55 -7.75
CA ARG A 142 -13.99 16.78 -7.89
C ARG A 142 -13.71 18.27 -8.10
N SER A 143 -13.48 18.97 -7.01
CA SER A 143 -13.36 20.42 -7.01
C SER A 143 -12.01 20.98 -6.58
N LEU A 144 -11.10 20.15 -6.07
CA LEU A 144 -9.82 20.60 -5.53
C LEU A 144 -8.62 19.85 -6.12
N ALA A 145 -7.42 20.42 -5.94
CA ALA A 145 -6.16 19.72 -6.15
C ALA A 145 -5.59 19.29 -4.79
N ALA A 146 -5.16 18.03 -4.65
CA ALA A 146 -4.48 17.51 -3.47
C ALA A 146 -2.99 17.33 -3.74
N ILE A 147 -2.12 17.84 -2.87
CA ILE A 147 -0.67 17.73 -3.01
C ILE A 147 -0.06 17.10 -1.76
N HIS A 148 0.70 16.01 -1.93
CA HIS A 148 1.46 15.35 -0.88
C HIS A 148 2.93 15.22 -1.29
N PRO A 149 3.80 16.14 -0.83
CA PRO A 149 5.19 16.23 -1.30
C PRO A 149 6.14 15.25 -0.60
N PHE A 150 5.62 14.33 0.21
CA PHE A 150 6.40 13.43 1.03
C PHE A 150 6.48 12.00 0.45
N ALA A 151 7.45 11.26 0.91
CA ALA A 151 7.65 9.84 0.67
C ALA A 151 8.45 9.24 1.83
N SER A 152 8.50 7.91 1.93
CA SER A 152 9.16 7.15 2.99
C SER A 152 10.66 7.43 3.15
N SER A 153 11.32 7.98 2.13
CA SER A 153 12.72 8.41 2.21
C SER A 153 12.94 9.70 1.42
N GLY A 154 13.93 10.49 1.83
CA GLY A 154 14.33 11.71 1.11
C GLY A 154 14.76 11.45 -0.33
N ALA A 155 15.40 10.29 -0.60
CA ALA A 155 15.84 9.91 -1.93
C ALA A 155 14.69 9.75 -2.94
N LYS A 156 13.48 9.44 -2.48
CA LYS A 156 12.27 9.33 -3.29
C LYS A 156 11.58 10.69 -3.53
N ARG A 157 11.91 11.72 -2.75
CA ARG A 157 11.21 13.01 -2.82
C ARG A 157 11.71 13.85 -3.98
N ALA A 158 10.81 14.34 -4.80
CA ALA A 158 11.10 15.42 -5.75
C ALA A 158 11.38 16.75 -5.01
N PRO A 159 12.11 17.70 -5.61
CA PRO A 159 12.35 18.99 -4.99
C PRO A 159 11.05 19.69 -4.57
N PHE A 160 11.01 20.24 -3.36
CA PHE A 160 9.79 20.86 -2.83
C PHE A 160 9.33 22.05 -3.68
N ASP A 161 10.25 22.82 -4.26
CA ASP A 161 9.94 23.96 -5.13
C ASP A 161 9.15 23.56 -6.39
N LEU A 162 9.32 22.32 -6.88
CA LEU A 162 8.51 21.81 -7.97
C LEU A 162 7.03 21.73 -7.55
N PHE A 163 6.76 21.23 -6.33
CA PHE A 163 5.39 21.19 -5.80
C PHE A 163 4.82 22.60 -5.60
N ARG A 164 5.62 23.58 -5.14
CA ARG A 164 5.20 24.99 -5.04
C ARG A 164 4.81 25.56 -6.41
N GLN A 165 5.60 25.32 -7.44
CA GLN A 165 5.31 25.81 -8.80
C GLN A 165 4.02 25.18 -9.34
N ILE A 166 3.83 23.88 -9.15
CA ILE A 166 2.61 23.18 -9.55
C ILE A 166 1.41 23.72 -8.77
N ALA A 167 1.54 23.90 -7.44
CA ALA A 167 0.48 24.45 -6.60
C ALA A 167 0.03 25.84 -7.07
N ARG A 168 0.96 26.73 -7.40
CA ARG A 168 0.65 28.08 -7.93
C ARG A 168 -0.18 28.00 -9.21
N ARG A 169 0.22 27.16 -10.17
CA ARG A 169 -0.53 26.99 -11.43
C ARG A 169 -1.92 26.37 -11.22
N LEU A 170 -2.04 25.41 -10.27
CA LEU A 170 -3.33 24.79 -9.98
C LEU A 170 -4.26 25.75 -9.24
N SER A 171 -3.71 26.62 -8.36
CA SER A 171 -4.50 27.60 -7.59
C SER A 171 -5.20 28.66 -8.45
N GLU A 172 -4.73 28.86 -9.69
CA GLU A 172 -5.41 29.72 -10.67
C GLU A 172 -6.77 29.16 -11.15
N ARG A 173 -7.01 27.85 -10.92
CA ARG A 173 -8.17 27.13 -11.47
C ARG A 173 -9.02 26.44 -10.42
N MET A 174 -8.43 26.08 -9.28
CA MET A 174 -9.11 25.34 -8.22
C MET A 174 -8.41 25.50 -6.87
N PRO A 175 -9.12 25.29 -5.74
CA PRO A 175 -8.49 25.24 -4.42
C PRO A 175 -7.41 24.17 -4.36
N VAL A 176 -6.25 24.50 -3.80
CA VAL A 176 -5.15 23.57 -3.55
C VAL A 176 -5.13 23.21 -2.08
N ARG A 177 -5.08 21.90 -1.78
CA ARG A 177 -4.97 21.35 -0.44
C ARG A 177 -3.67 20.58 -0.32
N TRP A 178 -2.85 20.97 0.64
CA TRP A 178 -1.63 20.25 0.99
C TRP A 178 -1.93 19.19 2.03
N LEU A 179 -1.35 18.01 1.84
CA LEU A 179 -1.47 16.89 2.77
C LEU A 179 -0.12 16.61 3.41
N ARG A 180 -0.16 16.22 4.67
CA ARG A 180 0.99 15.73 5.42
C ARG A 180 0.61 14.65 6.42
N GLY A 181 1.52 13.74 6.69
CA GLY A 181 1.42 12.84 7.83
C GLY A 181 1.68 13.56 9.16
N PRO A 182 1.40 12.92 10.30
CA PRO A 182 1.62 13.53 11.63
C PRO A 182 3.07 13.96 11.88
N GLU A 183 4.03 13.21 11.36
CA GLU A 183 5.48 13.45 11.54
C GLU A 183 6.11 14.23 10.38
N GLU A 184 5.32 14.58 9.36
CA GLU A 184 5.80 15.31 8.20
C GLU A 184 5.63 16.81 8.41
N THR A 185 6.63 17.60 8.05
CA THR A 185 6.64 19.05 8.26
C THR A 185 6.66 19.79 6.93
N LEU A 186 5.63 20.59 6.69
CA LEU A 186 5.60 21.57 5.59
C LEU A 186 6.30 22.86 6.00
N PRO A 187 6.78 23.67 5.04
CA PRO A 187 7.23 25.03 5.29
C PRO A 187 6.17 25.86 6.03
N VAL A 188 6.61 26.79 6.87
CA VAL A 188 5.75 27.60 7.78
C VAL A 188 4.68 28.42 7.08
N ASP A 189 4.88 28.74 5.80
CA ASP A 189 3.97 29.50 4.95
C ASP A 189 2.89 28.62 4.28
N ILE A 190 2.91 27.28 4.53
CA ILE A 190 1.98 26.36 3.93
C ILE A 190 1.21 25.60 5.02
N SER A 191 -0.09 25.79 5.05
CA SER A 191 -0.98 24.97 5.87
C SER A 191 -1.24 23.61 5.21
N GLY A 192 -1.12 22.53 5.97
CA GLY A 192 -1.38 21.17 5.48
C GLY A 192 -2.37 20.41 6.36
N GLU A 193 -3.20 19.64 5.72
CA GLU A 193 -4.18 18.80 6.39
C GLU A 193 -3.56 17.47 6.84
N ILE A 194 -3.93 17.02 8.03
CA ILE A 194 -3.56 15.71 8.58
C ILE A 194 -4.83 14.87 8.66
N ILE A 195 -4.85 13.77 7.94
CA ILE A 195 -5.94 12.78 7.98
C ILE A 195 -5.30 11.43 8.31
N THR A 196 -5.44 10.99 9.54
CA THR A 196 -4.77 9.79 10.06
C THR A 196 -5.49 8.49 9.70
N ASP A 197 -6.81 8.52 9.59
CA ASP A 197 -7.56 7.38 9.09
C ASP A 197 -7.43 7.28 7.58
N LEU A 198 -6.91 6.17 7.09
CA LEU A 198 -6.63 5.99 5.66
C LEU A 198 -7.88 5.87 4.79
N TYR A 199 -9.01 5.44 5.36
CA TYR A 199 -10.27 5.42 4.60
C TYR A 199 -10.85 6.84 4.46
N GLU A 200 -10.79 7.64 5.52
CA GLU A 200 -11.15 9.05 5.47
C GLU A 200 -10.22 9.84 4.53
N LEU A 201 -8.92 9.52 4.54
CA LEU A 201 -7.99 10.06 3.55
C LEU A 201 -8.40 9.65 2.12
N GLY A 202 -8.81 8.41 1.91
CA GLY A 202 -9.34 7.93 0.63
C GLY A 202 -10.58 8.72 0.20
N LYS A 203 -11.53 8.97 1.10
CA LYS A 203 -12.70 9.82 0.84
C LYS A 203 -12.29 11.24 0.49
N PHE A 204 -11.39 11.84 1.25
CA PHE A 204 -10.87 13.16 0.94
C PHE A 204 -10.24 13.21 -0.47
N LEU A 205 -9.39 12.25 -0.79
CA LEU A 205 -8.74 12.16 -2.10
C LEU A 205 -9.74 12.00 -3.25
N SER A 206 -10.89 11.37 -3.04
CA SER A 206 -11.92 11.22 -4.08
C SER A 206 -12.54 12.55 -4.51
N HIS A 207 -12.46 13.60 -3.68
CA HIS A 207 -12.84 14.98 -4.02
C HIS A 207 -11.79 15.70 -4.86
N ALA A 208 -10.60 15.13 -5.02
CA ALA A 208 -9.57 15.76 -5.82
C ALA A 208 -9.80 15.54 -7.32
N ARG A 209 -9.77 16.63 -8.08
CA ARG A 209 -9.72 16.63 -9.53
C ARG A 209 -8.37 16.15 -10.04
N ILE A 210 -7.32 16.40 -9.26
CA ILE A 210 -5.97 15.89 -9.45
C ILE A 210 -5.27 15.72 -8.10
N TYR A 211 -4.52 14.64 -7.99
CA TYR A 211 -3.55 14.42 -6.93
C TYR A 211 -2.13 14.53 -7.50
N VAL A 212 -1.25 15.22 -6.78
CA VAL A 212 0.17 15.35 -7.14
C VAL A 212 1.03 14.90 -5.97
N GLY A 213 1.93 13.95 -6.21
CA GLY A 213 2.78 13.43 -5.15
C GLY A 213 4.00 12.66 -5.63
N ASN A 214 4.81 12.18 -4.70
CA ASN A 214 5.93 11.30 -4.95
C ASN A 214 5.49 9.82 -5.01
N ASP A 215 6.42 8.91 -5.33
CA ASP A 215 6.25 7.47 -5.11
C ASP A 215 6.04 7.18 -3.60
N SER A 216 4.78 7.09 -3.21
CA SER A 216 4.35 6.91 -1.82
C SER A 216 3.05 6.11 -1.73
N GLY A 217 2.74 5.59 -0.53
CA GLY A 217 1.49 4.88 -0.29
C GLY A 217 0.25 5.74 -0.53
N VAL A 218 0.31 7.06 -0.23
CA VAL A 218 -0.79 8.00 -0.47
C VAL A 218 -1.07 8.16 -1.97
N THR A 219 -0.04 8.13 -2.81
CA THR A 219 -0.16 8.17 -4.27
C THR A 219 -0.91 6.95 -4.81
N HIS A 220 -0.62 5.76 -4.27
CA HIS A 220 -1.36 4.55 -4.61
C HIS A 220 -2.81 4.62 -4.13
N LEU A 221 -3.05 5.19 -2.93
CA LEU A 221 -4.40 5.37 -2.39
C LEU A 221 -5.23 6.30 -3.28
N ALA A 222 -4.66 7.43 -3.71
CA ALA A 222 -5.31 8.36 -4.63
C ALA A 222 -5.73 7.67 -5.93
N ALA A 223 -4.85 6.88 -6.54
CA ALA A 223 -5.16 6.10 -7.73
C ALA A 223 -6.26 5.06 -7.49
N ALA A 224 -6.26 4.38 -6.33
CA ALA A 224 -7.20 3.33 -5.97
C ALA A 224 -8.63 3.86 -5.73
N VAL A 225 -8.80 5.10 -5.28
CA VAL A 225 -10.10 5.78 -5.17
C VAL A 225 -10.54 6.44 -6.48
N GLY A 226 -9.75 6.27 -7.56
CA GLY A 226 -10.09 6.75 -8.90
C GLY A 226 -9.74 8.23 -9.15
N THR A 227 -8.97 8.87 -8.30
CA THR A 227 -8.47 10.23 -8.50
C THR A 227 -7.43 10.23 -9.61
N PRO A 228 -7.44 11.17 -10.57
CA PRO A 228 -6.34 11.41 -11.48
C PRO A 228 -5.04 11.73 -10.72
N VAL A 229 -3.95 11.06 -11.06
CA VAL A 229 -2.67 11.12 -10.32
C VAL A 229 -1.54 11.59 -11.23
N MET A 230 -0.74 12.54 -10.74
CA MET A 230 0.59 12.84 -11.22
C MET A 230 1.61 12.38 -10.17
N ALA A 231 2.44 11.40 -10.51
CA ALA A 231 3.38 10.76 -9.59
C ALA A 231 4.84 10.98 -9.99
N PHE A 232 5.66 11.51 -9.09
CA PHE A 232 7.10 11.68 -9.30
C PHE A 232 7.88 10.46 -8.81
N PHE A 233 8.69 9.90 -9.71
CA PHE A 233 9.56 8.75 -9.42
C PHE A 233 11.03 9.14 -9.59
N ARG A 234 11.85 8.89 -8.57
CA ARG A 234 13.29 9.16 -8.60
C ARG A 234 14.13 7.89 -8.56
N THR A 235 14.01 7.11 -7.51
CA THR A 235 14.86 5.96 -7.24
C THR A 235 14.17 4.62 -7.52
N THR A 236 12.86 4.57 -7.37
CA THR A 236 12.08 3.35 -7.56
C THR A 236 11.76 3.14 -9.04
N ASN A 237 11.75 1.88 -9.48
CA ASN A 237 11.39 1.54 -10.86
C ASN A 237 9.86 1.65 -11.08
N PRO A 238 9.38 2.62 -11.87
CA PRO A 238 7.95 2.79 -12.10
C PRO A 238 7.32 1.65 -12.93
N ARG A 239 8.10 0.89 -13.71
CA ARG A 239 7.57 -0.30 -14.39
C ARG A 239 7.04 -1.34 -13.42
N VAL A 240 7.61 -1.39 -12.22
CA VAL A 240 7.22 -2.32 -11.15
C VAL A 240 6.21 -1.68 -10.19
N TRP A 241 6.45 -0.41 -9.82
CA TRP A 241 5.80 0.20 -8.68
C TRP A 241 4.94 1.43 -9.00
N ALA A 242 4.71 1.78 -10.27
CA ALA A 242 3.80 2.89 -10.56
C ALA A 242 2.40 2.60 -9.98
N PRO A 243 1.70 3.61 -9.44
CA PRO A 243 0.31 3.44 -9.07
C PRO A 243 -0.51 3.04 -10.30
N ARG A 244 -1.52 2.19 -10.13
CA ARG A 244 -2.45 1.82 -11.19
C ARG A 244 -3.84 2.32 -10.86
N GLY A 245 -4.45 3.01 -11.81
CA GLY A 245 -5.77 3.61 -11.71
C GLY A 245 -6.30 3.99 -13.08
N VAL A 246 -7.41 4.73 -13.12
CA VAL A 246 -8.07 5.15 -14.37
C VAL A 246 -7.22 6.19 -15.13
N SER A 247 -6.59 7.10 -14.40
CA SER A 247 -5.75 8.18 -14.97
C SER A 247 -4.52 8.36 -14.08
N VAL A 248 -3.36 7.94 -14.57
CA VAL A 248 -2.09 8.01 -13.85
C VAL A 248 -0.99 8.44 -14.80
N ASP A 249 -0.39 9.60 -14.51
CA ASP A 249 0.78 10.11 -15.17
C ASP A 249 2.00 9.95 -14.27
N VAL A 250 3.03 9.29 -14.80
CA VAL A 250 4.29 9.05 -14.09
C VAL A 250 5.40 9.90 -14.68
N VAL A 251 5.96 10.77 -13.87
CA VAL A 251 7.10 11.61 -14.22
C VAL A 251 8.35 11.00 -13.61
N ARG A 252 9.21 10.42 -14.45
CA ARG A 252 10.51 9.90 -14.00
C ARG A 252 11.51 11.05 -13.94
N MET A 253 12.01 11.32 -12.74
CA MET A 253 13.05 12.30 -12.51
C MET A 253 14.43 11.62 -12.51
N ARG A 254 15.41 12.26 -13.14
CA ARG A 254 16.80 11.80 -13.01
C ARG A 254 17.28 12.07 -11.59
N PRO A 255 18.11 11.19 -11.00
CA PRO A 255 18.85 11.53 -9.78
C PRO A 255 19.62 12.83 -10.03
N VAL A 256 19.59 13.76 -9.09
CA VAL A 256 20.52 14.89 -9.13
C VAL A 256 21.88 14.30 -8.84
N GLU A 257 22.77 14.28 -9.84
CA GLU A 257 24.18 14.01 -9.62
C GLU A 257 24.70 15.11 -8.69
N VAL A 258 25.04 14.77 -7.45
CA VAL A 258 25.76 15.66 -6.56
C VAL A 258 27.19 15.73 -7.09
N PRO A 259 27.65 16.87 -7.61
CA PRO A 259 29.03 17.00 -8.05
C PRO A 259 29.93 16.83 -6.84
N GLY A 260 30.83 15.83 -6.86
CA GLY A 260 31.98 15.75 -5.97
C GLY A 260 31.84 14.88 -4.73
N THR A 261 31.82 13.54 -4.90
CA THR A 261 32.51 12.63 -3.99
C THR A 261 33.39 11.71 -4.85
N HIS A 262 34.48 12.25 -5.35
CA HIS A 262 35.60 11.40 -5.74
C HIS A 262 36.17 10.83 -4.45
N SER A 263 35.95 9.54 -4.22
CA SER A 263 36.69 8.75 -3.23
C SER A 263 38.15 8.77 -3.64
N SER A 264 38.97 9.39 -2.80
CA SER A 264 40.43 9.23 -2.78
C SER A 264 40.77 7.90 -2.12
#